data_a3574f3a03f82550461cc16f63067814
#
_entry.id   a3574f3a03f82550461cc16f63067814
#
_cell.length_a   1.000
_cell.length_b   1.000
_cell.length_c   1.000
_cell.angle_alpha   90.00
_cell.angle_beta   90.00
_cell.angle_gamma   90.00
#
_symmetry.space_group_name_H-M   'P 1'
#
loop_
_entity.id
_entity.type
_entity.pdbx_description
1 polymer ?
#
loop_
_entity_poly.entity_id
_entity_poly.type
_entity_poly.pdbx_seq_one_letter_code
_entity_poly.pdbx_strand_id
1 'polypeptide(L)'
;MITIRAARVEDAPGIAKVHVDSWRTSYAGIVPAAFLENLSYQRRTNLWDDILRDAEREHIVYVAENEEQEIVGFVGGGRDREHNPPYEAELYTIYILQEYQGQGIGRRLVRVFAEQLLRSGMRSMLLWVFAQNPSRRFYESLGGRYIKSAQFEIGGATLEEVAYGWEDVSVLVQD
;
A
#
# COMPACT_ATOMS: atom_id res chain seq x y z
N MET A 1 15.59 14.25 -6.61
CA MET A 1 14.22 14.22 -7.25
C MET A 1 13.65 12.81 -7.10
N ILE A 2 12.35 12.63 -6.85
CA ILE A 2 11.71 11.31 -6.75
C ILE A 2 11.01 10.96 -8.05
N THR A 3 11.31 9.79 -8.61
CA THR A 3 10.67 9.23 -9.80
C THR A 3 9.66 8.16 -9.39
N ILE A 4 8.46 8.17 -9.98
CA ILE A 4 7.45 7.11 -9.80
C ILE A 4 7.38 6.31 -11.10
N ARG A 5 7.52 4.99 -10.99
CA ARG A 5 7.47 4.07 -12.13
C ARG A 5 6.85 2.72 -11.75
N ALA A 6 6.43 1.96 -12.74
CA ALA A 6 6.02 0.57 -12.52
C ALA A 6 7.19 -0.25 -11.93
N ALA A 7 6.85 -1.15 -11.01
CA ALA A 7 7.84 -2.03 -10.41
C ALA A 7 8.35 -3.07 -11.42
N ARG A 8 9.59 -3.48 -11.23
CA ARG A 8 10.26 -4.56 -11.96
C ARG A 8 10.65 -5.66 -11.00
N VAL A 9 10.96 -6.84 -11.50
CA VAL A 9 11.37 -7.98 -10.65
C VAL A 9 12.58 -7.63 -9.79
N GLU A 10 13.53 -6.88 -10.34
CA GLU A 10 14.76 -6.45 -9.67
C GLU A 10 14.49 -5.50 -8.47
N ASP A 11 13.31 -4.93 -8.37
CA ASP A 11 12.92 -4.04 -7.27
C ASP A 11 12.51 -4.81 -5.99
N ALA A 12 12.32 -6.13 -6.07
CA ALA A 12 11.85 -6.93 -4.95
C ALA A 12 12.64 -6.72 -3.64
N PRO A 13 13.99 -6.66 -3.63
CA PRO A 13 14.74 -6.37 -2.40
C PRO A 13 14.49 -4.96 -1.86
N GLY A 14 14.40 -3.95 -2.72
CA GLY A 14 14.11 -2.57 -2.34
C GLY A 14 12.71 -2.41 -1.77
N ILE A 15 11.72 -3.00 -2.41
CA ILE A 15 10.32 -3.04 -1.93
C ILE A 15 10.26 -3.74 -0.57
N ALA A 16 10.93 -4.88 -0.42
CA ALA A 16 10.98 -5.63 0.84
C ALA A 16 11.59 -4.81 1.97
N LYS A 17 12.66 -4.06 1.69
CA LYS A 17 13.28 -3.16 2.65
C LYS A 17 12.30 -2.08 3.12
N VAL A 18 11.67 -1.37 2.20
CA VAL A 18 10.67 -0.35 2.52
C VAL A 18 9.51 -0.96 3.33
N HIS A 19 9.04 -2.15 2.94
CA HIS A 19 7.96 -2.83 3.63
C HIS A 19 8.30 -3.12 5.09
N VAL A 20 9.44 -3.74 5.36
CA VAL A 20 9.89 -4.10 6.73
C VAL A 20 10.18 -2.84 7.55
N ASP A 21 10.96 -1.91 7.02
CA ASP A 21 11.35 -0.69 7.72
C ASP A 21 10.13 0.18 8.06
N SER A 22 9.20 0.33 7.13
CA SER A 22 7.96 1.09 7.34
C SER A 22 7.06 0.46 8.40
N TRP A 23 6.95 -0.87 8.43
CA TRP A 23 6.20 -1.57 9.47
C TRP A 23 6.81 -1.32 10.86
N ARG A 24 8.13 -1.42 10.97
CA ARG A 24 8.84 -1.20 12.23
C ARG A 24 8.71 0.23 12.76
N THR A 25 8.63 1.23 11.88
CA THR A 25 8.44 2.63 12.28
C THR A 25 6.98 3.00 12.47
N SER A 26 6.10 2.65 11.52
CA SER A 26 4.70 3.09 11.51
C SER A 26 3.82 2.31 12.47
N TYR A 27 4.13 1.04 12.74
CA TYR A 27 3.31 0.16 13.57
C TYR A 27 3.89 -0.10 14.97
N ALA A 28 4.99 0.55 15.33
CA ALA A 28 5.47 0.56 16.70
C ALA A 28 4.38 1.07 17.64
N GLY A 29 4.08 0.28 18.70
CA GLY A 29 3.01 0.60 19.65
C GLY A 29 1.59 0.22 19.16
N ILE A 30 1.42 -0.25 17.94
CA ILE A 30 0.15 -0.74 17.36
C ILE A 30 0.21 -2.27 17.22
N VAL A 31 1.20 -2.77 16.49
CA VAL A 31 1.45 -4.21 16.30
C VAL A 31 2.40 -4.71 17.38
N PRO A 32 2.22 -5.95 17.90
CA PRO A 32 3.12 -6.50 18.91
C PRO A 32 4.60 -6.42 18.51
N ALA A 33 5.46 -5.95 19.43
CA ALA A 33 6.89 -5.75 19.18
C ALA A 33 7.58 -7.02 18.66
N ALA A 34 7.28 -8.17 19.26
CA ALA A 34 7.85 -9.45 18.83
C ALA A 34 7.51 -9.81 17.36
N PHE A 35 6.33 -9.42 16.88
CA PHE A 35 5.98 -9.61 15.47
C PHE A 35 6.84 -8.71 14.57
N LEU A 36 7.01 -7.44 14.92
CA LEU A 36 7.83 -6.49 14.17
C LEU A 36 9.31 -6.89 14.15
N GLU A 37 9.84 -7.38 15.27
CA GLU A 37 11.22 -7.88 15.39
C GLU A 37 11.47 -9.11 14.51
N ASN A 38 10.46 -9.98 14.36
CA ASN A 38 10.53 -11.19 13.54
C ASN A 38 10.33 -10.95 12.04
N LEU A 39 10.05 -9.72 11.61
CA LEU A 39 9.99 -9.40 10.18
C LEU A 39 11.35 -9.68 9.53
N SER A 40 11.33 -10.36 8.38
CA SER A 40 12.53 -10.78 7.66
C SER A 40 12.59 -10.12 6.29
N TYR A 41 13.68 -9.41 6.02
CA TYR A 41 13.93 -8.85 4.70
C TYR A 41 13.97 -9.95 3.63
N GLN A 42 14.63 -11.08 3.91
CA GLN A 42 14.74 -12.17 2.95
C GLN A 42 13.38 -12.80 2.62
N ARG A 43 12.58 -13.11 3.62
CA ARG A 43 11.22 -13.66 3.39
C ARG A 43 10.35 -12.68 2.62
N ARG A 44 10.48 -11.39 2.92
CA ARG A 44 9.70 -10.36 2.23
C ARG A 44 10.19 -10.14 0.80
N THR A 45 11.49 -10.24 0.56
CA THR A 45 12.08 -10.21 -0.79
C THR A 45 11.54 -11.37 -1.64
N ASN A 46 11.56 -12.58 -1.11
CA ASN A 46 11.04 -13.76 -1.82
C ASN A 46 9.56 -13.59 -2.18
N LEU A 47 8.75 -13.08 -1.25
CA LEU A 47 7.33 -12.80 -1.50
C LEU A 47 7.14 -11.80 -2.64
N TRP A 48 7.88 -10.69 -2.63
CA TRP A 48 7.78 -9.68 -3.68
C TRP A 48 8.33 -10.15 -5.02
N ASP A 49 9.40 -10.95 -5.02
CA ASP A 49 9.90 -11.59 -6.24
C ASP A 49 8.84 -12.49 -6.88
N ASP A 50 8.16 -13.31 -6.09
CA ASP A 50 7.06 -14.16 -6.54
C ASP A 50 5.89 -13.32 -7.10
N ILE A 51 5.50 -12.25 -6.40
CA ILE A 51 4.42 -11.35 -6.85
C ILE A 51 4.77 -10.69 -8.18
N LEU A 52 5.99 -10.19 -8.33
CA LEU A 52 6.41 -9.44 -9.52
C LEU A 52 6.67 -10.34 -10.74
N ARG A 53 7.00 -11.63 -10.53
CA ARG A 53 7.16 -12.61 -11.61
C ARG A 53 5.85 -13.18 -12.10
N ASP A 54 4.80 -13.17 -11.29
CA ASP A 54 3.54 -13.79 -11.62
C ASP A 54 2.71 -12.90 -12.56
N ALA A 55 2.87 -13.13 -13.87
CA ALA A 55 2.15 -12.38 -14.89
C ALA A 55 0.63 -12.68 -14.93
N GLU A 56 0.19 -13.79 -14.32
CA GLU A 56 -1.24 -14.13 -14.23
C GLU A 56 -1.94 -13.41 -13.08
N ARG A 57 -1.18 -12.98 -12.07
CA ARG A 57 -1.71 -12.10 -11.03
C ARG A 57 -1.83 -10.69 -11.58
N GLU A 58 -3.06 -10.20 -11.66
CA GLU A 58 -3.35 -8.80 -12.02
C GLU A 58 -2.93 -7.82 -10.91
N HIS A 59 -1.67 -7.96 -10.42
CA HIS A 59 -1.10 -7.05 -9.44
C HIS A 59 -0.60 -5.78 -10.10
N ILE A 60 -1.01 -4.66 -9.54
CA ILE A 60 -0.54 -3.32 -9.93
C ILE A 60 0.46 -2.88 -8.86
N VAL A 61 1.73 -2.71 -9.22
CA VAL A 61 2.78 -2.28 -8.28
C VAL A 61 3.57 -1.13 -8.89
N TYR A 62 3.66 -0.02 -8.16
CA TYR A 62 4.50 1.13 -8.51
C TYR A 62 5.46 1.43 -7.38
N VAL A 63 6.64 1.90 -7.74
CA VAL A 63 7.70 2.28 -6.80
C VAL A 63 8.04 3.76 -6.92
N ALA A 64 8.45 4.33 -5.81
CA ALA A 64 9.08 5.65 -5.73
C ALA A 64 10.59 5.44 -5.56
N GLU A 65 11.37 5.99 -6.47
CA GLU A 65 12.83 5.82 -6.57
C GLU A 65 13.51 7.18 -6.40
N ASN A 66 14.58 7.22 -5.60
CA ASN A 66 15.39 8.43 -5.42
C ASN A 66 16.47 8.58 -6.51
N GLU A 67 17.31 9.61 -6.43
CA GLU A 67 18.36 9.88 -7.40
C GLU A 67 19.48 8.83 -7.40
N GLU A 68 19.67 8.15 -6.27
CA GLU A 68 20.61 7.05 -6.09
C GLU A 68 20.04 5.69 -6.57
N GLN A 69 18.85 5.71 -7.18
CA GLN A 69 18.11 4.53 -7.64
C GLN A 69 17.68 3.58 -6.51
N GLU A 70 17.54 4.11 -5.30
CA GLU A 70 17.00 3.35 -4.18
C GLU A 70 15.47 3.48 -4.13
N ILE A 71 14.79 2.37 -3.81
CA ILE A 71 13.35 2.38 -3.58
C ILE A 71 13.08 2.96 -2.20
N VAL A 72 12.30 4.05 -2.14
CA VAL A 72 11.96 4.78 -0.92
C VAL A 72 10.48 4.72 -0.56
N GLY A 73 9.68 4.18 -1.45
CA GLY A 73 8.25 3.95 -1.26
C GLY A 73 7.66 3.07 -2.35
N PHE A 74 6.49 2.52 -2.09
CA PHE A 74 5.76 1.74 -3.09
C PHE A 74 4.27 1.69 -2.79
N VAL A 75 3.49 1.36 -3.80
CA VAL A 75 2.06 1.04 -3.71
C VAL A 75 1.81 -0.28 -4.44
N GLY A 76 0.98 -1.12 -3.86
CA GLY A 76 0.57 -2.39 -4.47
C GLY A 76 -0.91 -2.66 -4.24
N GLY A 77 -1.55 -3.28 -5.23
CA GLY A 77 -2.95 -3.65 -5.15
C GLY A 77 -3.42 -4.38 -6.40
N GLY A 78 -4.72 -4.48 -6.57
CA GLY A 78 -5.35 -5.18 -7.68
C GLY A 78 -6.85 -5.33 -7.46
N ARG A 79 -7.43 -6.44 -7.88
CA ARG A 79 -8.85 -6.73 -7.62
C ARG A 79 -9.12 -6.89 -6.13
N ASP A 80 -10.33 -6.52 -5.71
CA ASP A 80 -10.78 -6.75 -4.33
C ASP A 80 -10.75 -8.26 -4.02
N ARG A 81 -10.03 -8.62 -2.96
CA ARG A 81 -9.79 -10.02 -2.55
C ARG A 81 -10.93 -10.63 -1.76
N GLU A 82 -11.77 -9.81 -1.13
CA GLU A 82 -12.78 -10.24 -0.17
C GLU A 82 -14.22 -10.05 -0.66
N HIS A 83 -14.42 -9.61 -1.88
CA HIS A 83 -15.74 -9.32 -2.44
C HIS A 83 -16.55 -8.31 -1.62
N ASN A 84 -16.16 -7.04 -1.70
CA ASN A 84 -16.82 -5.92 -1.03
C ASN A 84 -17.58 -5.01 -2.02
N PRO A 85 -18.70 -5.46 -2.64
CA PRO A 85 -19.42 -4.60 -3.57
C PRO A 85 -19.85 -3.29 -2.89
N PRO A 86 -19.85 -2.15 -3.60
CA PRO A 86 -19.62 -1.99 -5.05
C PRO A 86 -18.14 -1.87 -5.49
N TYR A 87 -17.18 -2.11 -4.61
CA TYR A 87 -15.76 -1.91 -4.89
C TYR A 87 -15.19 -3.04 -5.73
N GLU A 88 -14.48 -2.67 -6.81
CA GLU A 88 -13.90 -3.60 -7.78
C GLU A 88 -12.43 -3.90 -7.47
N ALA A 89 -11.73 -2.93 -6.88
CA ALA A 89 -10.30 -2.99 -6.60
C ALA A 89 -10.01 -2.79 -5.11
N GLU A 90 -8.82 -3.23 -4.71
CA GLU A 90 -8.27 -3.00 -3.37
C GLU A 90 -6.82 -2.51 -3.50
N LEU A 91 -6.50 -1.42 -2.79
CA LEU A 91 -5.13 -1.01 -2.56
C LEU A 91 -4.63 -1.80 -1.34
N TYR A 92 -3.76 -2.80 -1.57
CA TYR A 92 -3.32 -3.72 -0.52
C TYR A 92 -2.28 -3.10 0.39
N THR A 93 -1.33 -2.37 -0.19
CA THR A 93 -0.17 -1.82 0.52
C THR A 93 0.24 -0.47 -0.06
N ILE A 94 0.57 0.46 0.82
CA ILE A 94 1.30 1.68 0.47
C ILE A 94 2.21 2.04 1.63
N TYR A 95 3.51 2.08 1.38
CA TYR A 95 4.50 2.41 2.39
C TYR A 95 5.56 3.35 1.82
N ILE A 96 6.02 4.26 2.66
CA ILE A 96 7.07 5.24 2.34
C ILE A 96 7.98 5.31 3.55
N LEU A 97 9.29 5.23 3.34
CA LEU A 97 10.28 5.39 4.39
C LEU A 97 10.05 6.70 5.14
N GLN A 98 10.24 6.69 6.46
CA GLN A 98 9.87 7.79 7.34
C GLN A 98 10.49 9.12 6.91
N GLU A 99 11.76 9.13 6.52
CA GLU A 99 12.50 10.30 6.07
C GLU A 99 12.01 10.90 4.74
N TYR A 100 11.19 10.15 4.00
CA TYR A 100 10.59 10.59 2.73
C TYR A 100 9.10 10.94 2.85
N GLN A 101 8.51 10.81 4.05
CA GLN A 101 7.11 11.18 4.29
C GLN A 101 6.93 12.70 4.27
N GLY A 102 5.68 13.14 4.08
CA GLY A 102 5.35 14.57 4.06
C GLY A 102 5.78 15.33 2.81
N GLN A 103 6.33 14.65 1.79
CA GLN A 103 6.84 15.25 0.54
C GLN A 103 5.92 15.01 -0.67
N GLY A 104 4.68 14.60 -0.44
CA GLY A 104 3.70 14.36 -1.50
C GLY A 104 3.86 13.03 -2.26
N ILE A 105 4.82 12.18 -1.89
CA ILE A 105 5.08 10.91 -2.57
C ILE A 105 3.87 9.98 -2.48
N GLY A 106 3.21 9.90 -1.32
CA GLY A 106 2.03 9.08 -1.14
C GLY A 106 0.88 9.45 -2.09
N ARG A 107 0.61 10.74 -2.24
CA ARG A 107 -0.41 11.23 -3.19
C ARG A 107 -0.07 10.85 -4.63
N ARG A 108 1.18 10.98 -5.02
CA ARG A 108 1.65 10.60 -6.36
C ARG A 108 1.55 9.08 -6.60
N LEU A 109 1.88 8.26 -5.61
CA LEU A 109 1.74 6.79 -5.69
C LEU A 109 0.26 6.38 -5.82
N VAL A 110 -0.64 6.96 -5.02
CA VAL A 110 -2.08 6.69 -5.12
C VAL A 110 -2.62 7.14 -6.47
N ARG A 111 -2.18 8.29 -6.99
CA ARG A 111 -2.60 8.80 -8.30
C ARG A 111 -2.26 7.82 -9.43
N VAL A 112 -1.00 7.38 -9.54
CA VAL A 112 -0.60 6.44 -10.62
C VAL A 112 -1.29 5.07 -10.47
N PHE A 113 -1.54 4.64 -9.25
CA PHE A 113 -2.31 3.43 -8.98
C PHE A 113 -3.75 3.58 -9.51
N ALA A 114 -4.43 4.69 -9.19
CA ALA A 114 -5.78 4.97 -9.66
C ALA A 114 -5.85 5.12 -11.19
N GLU A 115 -4.85 5.77 -11.81
CA GLU A 115 -4.74 5.84 -13.27
C GLU A 115 -4.67 4.45 -13.91
N GLN A 116 -3.90 3.53 -13.31
CA GLN A 116 -3.79 2.16 -13.80
C GLN A 116 -5.09 1.37 -13.58
N LEU A 117 -5.80 1.56 -12.48
CA LEU A 117 -7.13 0.98 -12.27
C LEU A 117 -8.08 1.39 -13.40
N LEU A 118 -8.14 2.69 -13.70
CA LEU A 118 -9.00 3.20 -14.77
C LEU A 118 -8.65 2.60 -16.15
N ARG A 119 -7.34 2.47 -16.46
CA ARG A 119 -6.89 1.80 -17.69
C ARG A 119 -7.29 0.34 -17.75
N SER A 120 -7.39 -0.33 -16.60
CA SER A 120 -7.82 -1.72 -16.47
C SER A 120 -9.35 -1.88 -16.40
N GLY A 121 -10.11 -0.78 -16.51
CA GLY A 121 -11.58 -0.78 -16.47
C GLY A 121 -12.18 -0.83 -15.07
N MET A 122 -11.38 -0.71 -14.01
CA MET A 122 -11.85 -0.65 -12.62
C MET A 122 -12.02 0.79 -12.17
N ARG A 123 -13.21 1.13 -11.66
CA ARG A 123 -13.56 2.51 -11.33
C ARG A 123 -13.69 2.77 -9.83
N SER A 124 -13.75 1.74 -9.02
CA SER A 124 -13.94 1.85 -7.58
C SER A 124 -12.89 1.04 -6.82
N MET A 125 -12.48 1.52 -5.67
CA MET A 125 -11.52 0.81 -4.82
C MET A 125 -11.80 1.02 -3.34
N LEU A 126 -11.31 0.09 -2.54
CA LEU A 126 -11.22 0.23 -1.09
C LEU A 126 -9.81 -0.07 -0.60
N LEU A 127 -9.53 0.28 0.64
CA LEU A 127 -8.35 -0.15 1.39
C LEU A 127 -8.69 -0.37 2.86
N TRP A 128 -7.84 -1.15 3.52
CA TRP A 128 -7.90 -1.38 4.96
C TRP A 128 -6.71 -0.74 5.66
N VAL A 129 -6.94 -0.18 6.82
CA VAL A 129 -5.91 0.46 7.64
C VAL A 129 -6.23 0.22 9.12
N PHE A 130 -5.20 -0.01 9.95
CA PHE A 130 -5.43 -0.13 11.40
C PHE A 130 -6.10 1.13 11.96
N ALA A 131 -7.11 0.95 12.80
CA ALA A 131 -7.89 2.05 13.38
C ALA A 131 -7.02 3.06 14.14
N GLN A 132 -5.92 2.60 14.75
CA GLN A 132 -4.97 3.43 15.48
C GLN A 132 -3.90 4.09 14.60
N ASN A 133 -3.85 3.77 13.30
CA ASN A 133 -2.85 4.32 12.40
C ASN A 133 -3.18 5.78 12.05
N PRO A 134 -2.29 6.75 12.31
CA PRO A 134 -2.48 8.15 11.93
C PRO A 134 -2.68 8.38 10.41
N SER A 135 -2.23 7.45 9.56
CA SER A 135 -2.41 7.51 8.11
C SER A 135 -3.88 7.55 7.66
N ARG A 136 -4.83 7.26 8.53
CA ARG A 136 -6.27 7.42 8.24
C ARG A 136 -6.59 8.82 7.70
N ARG A 137 -6.00 9.86 8.31
CA ARG A 137 -6.18 11.26 7.88
C ARG A 137 -5.71 11.50 6.44
N PHE A 138 -4.67 10.80 6.02
CA PHE A 138 -4.19 10.87 4.66
C PHE A 138 -5.24 10.36 3.67
N TYR A 139 -5.86 9.20 3.94
CA TYR A 139 -6.90 8.64 3.08
C TYR A 139 -8.16 9.49 3.07
N GLU A 140 -8.57 10.03 4.21
CA GLU A 140 -9.68 10.99 4.31
C GLU A 140 -9.40 12.25 3.48
N SER A 141 -8.17 12.77 3.50
CA SER A 141 -7.74 13.93 2.71
C SER A 141 -7.77 13.68 1.20
N LEU A 142 -7.71 12.43 0.78
CA LEU A 142 -7.86 12.00 -0.61
C LEU A 142 -9.33 11.77 -1.02
N GLY A 143 -10.29 12.06 -0.15
CA GLY A 143 -11.71 11.85 -0.39
C GLY A 143 -12.21 10.44 -0.08
N GLY A 144 -11.40 9.61 0.58
CA GLY A 144 -11.80 8.29 1.06
C GLY A 144 -12.91 8.39 2.11
N ARG A 145 -13.96 7.59 1.96
CA ARG A 145 -15.08 7.53 2.90
C ARG A 145 -14.98 6.27 3.74
N TYR A 146 -15.21 6.42 5.03
CA TYR A 146 -15.32 5.27 5.93
C TYR A 146 -16.46 4.34 5.47
N ILE A 147 -16.17 3.04 5.42
CA ILE A 147 -17.12 2.00 4.99
C ILE A 147 -17.56 1.17 6.19
N LYS A 148 -16.61 0.53 6.85
CA LYS A 148 -16.85 -0.41 7.95
C LYS A 148 -15.56 -0.67 8.72
N SER A 149 -15.68 -1.33 9.87
CA SER A 149 -14.54 -1.88 10.61
C SER A 149 -14.61 -3.41 10.68
N ALA A 150 -13.46 -4.02 10.94
CA ALA A 150 -13.32 -5.45 11.18
C ALA A 150 -12.21 -5.70 12.21
N GLN A 151 -12.20 -6.91 12.77
CA GLN A 151 -11.13 -7.37 13.65
C GLN A 151 -10.07 -8.09 12.82
N PHE A 152 -8.82 -7.83 13.11
CA PHE A 152 -7.68 -8.44 12.44
C PHE A 152 -6.71 -9.01 13.48
N GLU A 153 -6.38 -10.29 13.32
CA GLU A 153 -5.43 -10.95 14.23
C GLU A 153 -4.02 -10.91 13.65
N ILE A 154 -3.08 -10.41 14.46
CA ILE A 154 -1.67 -10.32 14.10
C ILE A 154 -0.78 -10.46 15.32
N GLY A 155 0.22 -11.35 15.25
CA GLY A 155 1.18 -11.54 16.32
C GLY A 155 0.56 -11.93 17.66
N GLY A 156 -0.58 -12.62 17.65
CA GLY A 156 -1.33 -13.00 18.85
C GLY A 156 -2.19 -11.88 19.46
N ALA A 157 -2.24 -10.70 18.85
CA ALA A 157 -3.13 -9.61 19.22
C ALA A 157 -4.29 -9.48 18.24
N THR A 158 -5.45 -9.03 18.74
CA THR A 158 -6.61 -8.66 17.92
C THR A 158 -6.66 -7.15 17.81
N LEU A 159 -6.53 -6.63 16.58
CA LEU A 159 -6.55 -5.20 16.28
C LEU A 159 -7.79 -4.85 15.47
N GLU A 160 -8.31 -3.65 15.66
CA GLU A 160 -9.35 -3.12 14.79
C GLU A 160 -8.70 -2.53 13.53
N GLU A 161 -9.25 -2.88 12.37
CA GLU A 161 -8.97 -2.20 11.11
C GLU A 161 -10.23 -1.56 10.55
N VAL A 162 -10.06 -0.51 9.77
CA VAL A 162 -11.15 0.24 9.14
C VAL A 162 -10.93 0.30 7.64
N ALA A 163 -12.04 0.22 6.90
CA ALA A 163 -12.02 0.34 5.45
C ALA A 163 -12.41 1.75 5.01
N TYR A 164 -11.65 2.28 4.06
CA TYR A 164 -11.98 3.50 3.31
C TYR A 164 -12.19 3.15 1.85
N GLY A 165 -13.17 3.80 1.21
CA GLY A 165 -13.52 3.53 -0.17
C GLY A 165 -13.72 4.76 -1.02
N TRP A 166 -13.52 4.55 -2.32
CA TRP A 166 -13.78 5.50 -3.41
C TRP A 166 -14.67 4.80 -4.43
N GLU A 167 -15.91 5.27 -4.59
CA GLU A 167 -16.84 4.74 -5.60
C GLU A 167 -16.43 5.18 -7.02
N ASP A 168 -15.68 6.26 -7.14
CA ASP A 168 -15.07 6.70 -8.40
C ASP A 168 -13.61 7.17 -8.15
N VAL A 169 -12.67 6.34 -8.57
CA VAL A 169 -11.24 6.62 -8.40
C VAL A 169 -10.73 7.76 -9.31
N SER A 170 -11.56 8.26 -10.25
CA SER A 170 -11.18 9.39 -11.09
C SER A 170 -10.91 10.67 -10.29
N VAL A 171 -11.48 10.80 -9.09
CA VAL A 171 -11.21 11.93 -8.18
C VAL A 171 -9.76 11.97 -7.71
N LEU A 172 -9.06 10.83 -7.73
CA LEU A 172 -7.65 10.70 -7.31
C LEU A 172 -6.65 11.11 -8.40
N VAL A 173 -7.12 11.26 -9.65
CA VAL A 173 -6.27 11.62 -10.81
C VAL A 173 -6.47 13.07 -11.25
N GLN A 174 -7.38 13.79 -10.61
CA GLN A 174 -7.59 15.23 -10.83
C GLN A 174 -6.49 16.02 -10.13
N ASP A 175 -6.07 17.14 -10.77
CA ASP A 175 -5.07 18.07 -10.21
C ASP A 175 -5.65 18.91 -9.07
#